data_d06b320363f92587cf2288fcbc2ef468
#
_entry.id   d06b320363f92587cf2288fcbc2ef468
#
_cell.length_a   1.000
_cell.length_b   1.000
_cell.length_c   1.000
_cell.angle_alpha   90.00
_cell.angle_beta   90.00
_cell.angle_gamma   90.00
#
_symmetry.space_group_name_H-M   'P 1'
#
loop_
_entity.id
_entity.type
_entity.pdbx_description
1 polymer ?
#
loop_
_entity_poly.entity_id
_entity_poly.type
_entity_poly.pdbx_seq_one_letter_code
_entity_poly.pdbx_strand_id
1 'polypeptide(L)'
;NKKGEKVLSGDNAFKLYDTYGFPIDLTREILEEKSLGIDEDGFNAAMKRQKEQARAARKTTNYMGADVTVYQSIDPAITTEFIGYDRLTAESEISVLTTEDEIVEALTDGQTGTIITKETPFYGTMGGQEGDFGQITAPDGSVFEVKDTIHLQGGKIGHVGVVVKGMFEVGEKVTMSVDKENRELTSRNHSATHLLHKALRTVLGSHVEQAGSLVTRDRLRFDFTHFSAMTPEEIEKVEKIVNDEIAASLPVVTDVMSLDEAKKTGAMALFGEKYGEKVRVVKMGDFSTELCGGTHTDNTASIAAFKIISETGVAAGVRRIEALTGNGVIEYYKKQEELLHEAAKALKANPAEIVEKIGHLQGEVKALSSENESLKSKLAQGALGDVMDKVVEVKGVKLLAAKVDG
;
A
#
# COMPACT_ATOMS: atom_id res chain seq x y z
N ASN A 1 -8.84 31.06 -24.11
CA ASN A 1 -8.22 32.30 -23.59
C ASN A 1 -9.20 33.48 -23.70
N LYS A 2 -9.96 33.80 -22.64
CA LYS A 2 -10.92 34.94 -22.64
C LYS A 2 -10.25 36.31 -22.36
N LYS A 3 -8.92 36.38 -22.15
CA LYS A 3 -8.20 37.58 -21.77
C LYS A 3 -6.92 37.91 -22.54
N GLY A 4 -6.60 37.16 -23.60
CA GLY A 4 -5.39 37.46 -24.42
C GLY A 4 -4.05 37.20 -23.71
N GLU A 5 -4.02 36.52 -22.57
CA GLU A 5 -2.81 36.11 -21.88
C GLU A 5 -2.09 35.01 -22.64
N LYS A 6 -0.80 35.19 -22.91
CA LYS A 6 0.05 34.23 -23.64
C LYS A 6 0.72 33.19 -22.74
N VAL A 7 0.41 33.20 -21.43
CA VAL A 7 1.03 32.34 -20.42
C VAL A 7 -0.07 31.64 -19.62
N LEU A 8 0.02 30.32 -19.46
CA LEU A 8 -0.82 29.57 -18.54
C LEU A 8 -0.34 29.82 -17.10
N SER A 9 -1.26 30.26 -16.22
CA SER A 9 -0.89 30.49 -14.82
C SER A 9 -0.48 29.21 -14.11
N GLY A 10 0.45 29.31 -13.14
CA GLY A 10 0.95 28.19 -12.37
C GLY A 10 -0.15 27.42 -11.63
N ASP A 11 -1.17 28.10 -11.09
CA ASP A 11 -2.32 27.46 -10.42
C ASP A 11 -3.16 26.62 -11.40
N ASN A 12 -3.35 27.08 -12.64
CA ASN A 12 -4.07 26.29 -13.66
C ASN A 12 -3.24 25.10 -14.15
N ALA A 13 -1.92 25.28 -14.31
CA ALA A 13 -1.01 24.20 -14.64
C ALA A 13 -0.97 23.16 -13.51
N PHE A 14 -0.95 23.61 -12.26
CA PHE A 14 -1.04 22.75 -11.09
C PHE A 14 -2.36 21.98 -11.02
N LYS A 15 -3.49 22.63 -11.32
CA LYS A 15 -4.79 21.95 -11.39
C LYS A 15 -4.84 20.88 -12.47
N LEU A 16 -4.23 21.09 -13.64
CA LEU A 16 -4.10 20.07 -14.67
C LEU A 16 -3.29 18.88 -14.18
N TYR A 17 -2.21 19.12 -13.46
CA TYR A 17 -1.36 18.10 -12.88
C TYR A 17 -2.05 17.32 -11.75
N ASP A 18 -2.55 18.04 -10.74
CA ASP A 18 -3.06 17.45 -9.49
C ASP A 18 -4.45 16.82 -9.65
N THR A 19 -5.36 17.50 -10.36
CA THR A 19 -6.76 17.04 -10.47
C THR A 19 -6.99 16.13 -11.67
N TYR A 20 -6.28 16.36 -12.77
CA TYR A 20 -6.51 15.64 -14.03
C TYR A 20 -5.35 14.70 -14.40
N GLY A 21 -4.30 14.61 -13.57
CA GLY A 21 -3.15 13.73 -13.79
C GLY A 21 -2.31 14.10 -15.02
N PHE A 22 -2.38 15.35 -15.49
CA PHE A 22 -1.74 15.78 -16.73
C PHE A 22 -0.30 16.26 -16.46
N PRO A 23 0.75 15.56 -16.95
CA PRO A 23 2.14 15.90 -16.65
C PRO A 23 2.51 17.32 -17.07
N ILE A 24 3.33 18.01 -16.24
CA ILE A 24 3.77 19.38 -16.52
C ILE A 24 4.57 19.46 -17.84
N ASP A 25 5.38 18.45 -18.14
CA ASP A 25 6.19 18.42 -19.34
C ASP A 25 5.31 18.35 -20.59
N LEU A 26 4.26 17.52 -20.57
CA LEU A 26 3.29 17.44 -21.67
C LEU A 26 2.47 18.74 -21.79
N THR A 27 2.16 19.38 -20.66
CA THR A 27 1.51 20.70 -20.66
C THR A 27 2.42 21.74 -21.34
N ARG A 28 3.74 21.70 -21.06
CA ARG A 28 4.74 22.59 -21.67
C ARG A 28 4.80 22.37 -23.19
N GLU A 29 4.97 21.15 -23.65
CA GLU A 29 5.04 20.80 -25.07
C GLU A 29 3.81 21.31 -25.86
N ILE A 30 2.61 21.06 -25.35
CA ILE A 30 1.36 21.51 -26.01
C ILE A 30 1.23 23.03 -26.03
N LEU A 31 1.73 23.72 -25.00
CA LEU A 31 1.70 25.18 -24.98
C LEU A 31 2.74 25.78 -25.94
N GLU A 32 3.92 25.20 -26.02
CA GLU A 32 4.98 25.60 -26.97
C GLU A 32 4.52 25.44 -28.42
N GLU A 33 3.88 24.34 -28.78
CA GLU A 33 3.27 24.16 -30.12
C GLU A 33 2.27 25.26 -30.48
N LYS A 34 1.61 25.84 -29.47
CA LYS A 34 0.63 26.93 -29.65
C LYS A 34 1.22 28.33 -29.42
N SER A 35 2.53 28.44 -29.32
CA SER A 35 3.27 29.67 -29.00
C SER A 35 2.76 30.36 -27.72
N LEU A 36 2.44 29.54 -26.69
CA LEU A 36 2.04 29.95 -25.36
C LEU A 36 3.10 29.50 -24.35
N GLY A 37 3.25 30.23 -23.25
CA GLY A 37 4.15 29.91 -22.14
C GLY A 37 3.43 29.31 -20.95
N ILE A 38 4.21 28.89 -19.96
CA ILE A 38 3.73 28.41 -18.65
C ILE A 38 4.45 29.14 -17.52
N ASP A 39 3.73 29.49 -16.48
CA ASP A 39 4.28 30.04 -15.23
C ASP A 39 4.77 28.90 -14.33
N GLU A 40 6.04 28.50 -14.54
CA GLU A 40 6.66 27.40 -13.78
C GLU A 40 6.89 27.79 -12.30
N ASP A 41 7.21 29.03 -12.01
CA ASP A 41 7.39 29.49 -10.64
C ASP A 41 6.09 29.42 -9.85
N GLY A 42 4.97 29.84 -10.45
CA GLY A 42 3.65 29.70 -9.88
C GLY A 42 3.23 28.23 -9.71
N PHE A 43 3.56 27.36 -10.65
CA PHE A 43 3.35 25.91 -10.53
C PHE A 43 4.13 25.31 -9.36
N ASN A 44 5.41 25.62 -9.24
CA ASN A 44 6.28 25.14 -8.15
C ASN A 44 5.81 25.69 -6.79
N ALA A 45 5.34 26.92 -6.73
CA ALA A 45 4.74 27.49 -5.53
C ALA A 45 3.43 26.79 -5.12
N ALA A 46 2.58 26.42 -6.09
CA ALA A 46 1.36 25.64 -5.84
C ALA A 46 1.68 24.22 -5.35
N MET A 47 2.66 23.53 -5.96
CA MET A 47 3.17 22.24 -5.51
C MET A 47 3.70 22.29 -4.08
N LYS A 48 4.43 23.35 -3.73
CA LYS A 48 4.96 23.54 -2.38
C LYS A 48 3.82 23.74 -1.37
N ARG A 49 2.84 24.58 -1.68
CA ARG A 49 1.64 24.79 -0.84
C ARG A 49 0.88 23.48 -0.60
N GLN A 50 0.66 22.68 -1.65
CA GLN A 50 -0.01 21.37 -1.50
C GLN A 50 0.79 20.44 -0.60
N LYS A 51 2.13 20.33 -0.79
CA LYS A 51 2.99 19.52 0.08
C LYS A 51 2.93 19.97 1.54
N GLU A 52 2.88 21.28 1.78
CA GLU A 52 2.76 21.87 3.13
C GLU A 52 1.37 21.60 3.72
N GLN A 53 0.29 21.72 2.93
CA GLN A 53 -1.07 21.37 3.35
C GLN A 53 -1.23 19.87 3.61
N ALA A 54 -0.65 19.01 2.75
CA ALA A 54 -0.63 17.57 2.96
C ALA A 54 0.17 17.18 4.21
N ARG A 55 1.27 17.90 4.51
CA ARG A 55 2.01 17.74 5.77
C ARG A 55 1.19 18.20 6.97
N ALA A 56 0.48 19.32 6.85
CA ALA A 56 -0.39 19.83 7.92
C ALA A 56 -1.63 18.94 8.15
N ALA A 57 -2.21 18.38 7.09
CA ALA A 57 -3.31 17.42 7.19
C ALA A 57 -2.88 16.06 7.76
N ARG A 58 -1.60 15.70 7.61
CA ARG A 58 -1.01 14.50 8.23
C ARG A 58 -0.74 14.64 9.73
N LYS A 59 -1.00 15.78 10.32
CA LYS A 59 -0.87 16.01 11.78
C LYS A 59 -1.79 15.15 12.65
N THR A 60 -2.62 14.31 12.06
CA THR A 60 -3.51 13.40 12.79
C THR A 60 -3.23 11.91 12.56
N THR A 61 -2.14 11.56 11.89
CA THR A 61 -1.70 10.15 11.77
C THR A 61 -0.22 10.03 12.08
N ASN A 62 0.09 9.35 13.16
CA ASN A 62 1.42 9.04 13.67
C ASN A 62 2.25 8.28 12.65
N TYR A 63 2.92 8.99 11.74
CA TYR A 63 4.02 8.46 10.97
C TYR A 63 5.14 9.50 10.90
N MET A 64 6.19 9.33 11.71
CA MET A 64 7.44 10.12 11.75
C MET A 64 7.27 11.65 11.54
N GLY A 65 6.63 12.30 12.45
CA GLY A 65 6.41 13.75 12.41
C GLY A 65 5.43 14.20 13.47
N ALA A 66 5.24 13.35 14.48
CA ALA A 66 4.38 13.66 15.61
C ALA A 66 4.90 14.90 16.36
N ASP A 67 4.01 15.60 16.92
CA ASP A 67 4.21 16.57 17.98
C ASP A 67 4.93 15.86 19.16
N VAL A 68 5.98 16.01 19.13
CA VAL A 68 7.32 15.98 19.38
C VAL A 68 7.69 16.47 20.82
N THR A 69 6.76 16.75 21.61
CA THR A 69 7.08 17.50 22.81
C THR A 69 7.62 16.62 23.94
N VAL A 70 6.99 15.48 24.26
CA VAL A 70 7.42 14.67 25.39
C VAL A 70 8.73 13.93 25.10
N TYR A 71 8.86 13.31 23.93
CA TYR A 71 10.05 12.51 23.58
C TYR A 71 11.32 13.34 23.37
N GLN A 72 11.17 14.63 22.97
CA GLN A 72 12.31 15.56 22.88
C GLN A 72 12.88 15.98 24.23
N SER A 73 12.07 15.88 25.28
CA SER A 73 12.48 16.19 26.65
C SER A 73 13.23 15.05 27.33
N ILE A 74 13.28 13.87 26.69
CA ILE A 74 14.02 12.70 27.22
C ILE A 74 15.52 12.96 27.10
N ASP A 75 16.28 12.63 28.14
CA ASP A 75 17.73 12.77 28.19
C ASP A 75 18.36 12.15 26.91
N PRO A 76 19.14 12.89 26.15
CA PRO A 76 19.84 12.39 24.95
C PRO A 76 20.80 11.24 25.23
N ALA A 77 21.30 11.09 26.46
CA ALA A 77 22.20 10.01 26.86
C ALA A 77 21.49 8.65 26.95
N ILE A 78 20.16 8.62 27.07
CA ILE A 78 19.37 7.40 27.08
C ILE A 78 19.28 6.86 25.64
N THR A 79 19.61 5.58 25.47
CA THR A 79 19.52 4.82 24.23
C THR A 79 18.90 3.46 24.49
N THR A 80 18.37 2.82 23.47
CA THR A 80 17.84 1.46 23.54
C THR A 80 18.62 0.57 22.58
N GLU A 81 19.15 -0.55 23.05
CA GLU A 81 19.77 -1.56 22.19
C GLU A 81 18.72 -2.53 21.67
N PHE A 82 18.63 -2.67 20.34
CA PHE A 82 17.76 -3.67 19.72
C PHE A 82 18.45 -5.02 19.64
N ILE A 83 17.89 -6.02 20.32
CA ILE A 83 18.42 -7.40 20.41
C ILE A 83 17.47 -8.44 19.81
N GLY A 84 16.46 -8.00 19.05
CA GLY A 84 15.34 -8.82 18.58
C GLY A 84 15.55 -9.53 17.25
N TYR A 85 16.79 -9.60 16.72
CA TYR A 85 17.03 -10.43 15.53
C TYR A 85 17.01 -11.92 15.85
N ASP A 86 17.52 -12.31 17.02
CA ASP A 86 17.72 -13.72 17.40
C ASP A 86 16.79 -14.18 18.52
N ARG A 87 16.05 -13.26 19.13
CA ARG A 87 15.17 -13.60 20.26
C ARG A 87 13.91 -12.75 20.29
N LEU A 88 12.83 -13.36 20.74
CA LEU A 88 11.51 -12.73 20.88
C LEU A 88 11.19 -12.37 22.35
N THR A 89 11.99 -12.81 23.28
CA THR A 89 11.83 -12.55 24.72
C THR A 89 13.15 -12.12 25.34
N ALA A 90 13.12 -11.11 26.18
CA ALA A 90 14.29 -10.63 26.93
C ALA A 90 13.88 -10.00 28.26
N GLU A 91 14.79 -10.04 29.23
CA GLU A 91 14.71 -9.19 30.42
C GLU A 91 15.36 -7.85 30.12
N SER A 92 14.76 -6.77 30.62
CA SER A 92 15.32 -5.43 30.51
C SER A 92 14.93 -4.57 31.70
N GLU A 93 15.41 -3.34 31.74
CA GLU A 93 15.10 -2.36 32.78
C GLU A 93 14.46 -1.14 32.16
N ILE A 94 13.40 -0.65 32.77
CA ILE A 94 12.68 0.55 32.31
C ILE A 94 13.56 1.78 32.53
N SER A 95 13.88 2.49 31.48
CA SER A 95 14.68 3.71 31.54
C SER A 95 13.81 4.97 31.59
N VAL A 96 12.66 4.99 30.93
CA VAL A 96 11.75 6.13 30.88
C VAL A 96 10.31 5.63 30.71
N LEU A 97 9.41 6.31 31.39
CA LEU A 97 7.96 6.20 31.19
C LEU A 97 7.38 7.54 30.75
N THR A 98 6.47 7.53 29.78
CA THR A 98 5.74 8.75 29.38
C THR A 98 4.26 8.48 29.24
N THR A 99 3.45 9.50 29.51
CA THR A 99 2.10 9.62 28.96
C THR A 99 2.18 10.28 27.56
N GLU A 100 1.07 10.72 26.98
CA GLU A 100 1.07 11.52 25.75
C GLU A 100 1.78 12.88 25.93
N ASP A 101 1.69 13.46 27.11
CA ASP A 101 2.05 14.86 27.37
C ASP A 101 3.30 15.04 28.23
N GLU A 102 3.64 14.06 29.08
CA GLU A 102 4.69 14.22 30.11
C GLU A 102 5.50 12.94 30.36
N ILE A 103 6.74 13.14 30.84
CA ILE A 103 7.55 12.06 31.41
C ILE A 103 7.07 11.85 32.83
N VAL A 104 6.84 10.56 33.21
CA VAL A 104 6.31 10.17 34.52
C VAL A 104 7.20 9.16 35.20
N GLU A 105 7.10 9.07 36.52
CA GLU A 105 7.82 8.06 37.31
C GLU A 105 7.11 6.71 37.33
N ALA A 106 5.79 6.70 37.10
CA ALA A 106 4.99 5.46 37.05
C ALA A 106 3.83 5.55 36.06
N LEU A 107 3.43 4.39 35.53
CA LEU A 107 2.18 4.18 34.78
C LEU A 107 1.32 3.17 35.53
N THR A 108 0.03 3.46 35.69
CA THR A 108 -0.91 2.65 36.46
C THR A 108 -2.00 2.04 35.59
N ASP A 109 -2.76 1.12 36.17
CA ASP A 109 -3.82 0.36 35.51
C ASP A 109 -4.76 1.24 34.66
N GLY A 110 -4.98 0.84 33.40
CA GLY A 110 -5.78 1.57 32.42
C GLY A 110 -5.09 2.75 31.73
N GLN A 111 -3.92 3.18 32.19
CA GLN A 111 -3.19 4.28 31.56
C GLN A 111 -2.52 3.85 30.25
N THR A 112 -2.65 4.70 29.23
CA THR A 112 -1.86 4.63 27.99
C THR A 112 -0.55 5.39 28.17
N GLY A 113 0.50 4.88 27.55
CA GLY A 113 1.81 5.53 27.62
C GLY A 113 2.85 4.84 26.75
N THR A 114 4.10 5.26 26.95
CA THR A 114 5.25 4.68 26.28
C THR A 114 6.27 4.23 27.32
N ILE A 115 6.70 2.99 27.19
CA ILE A 115 7.81 2.42 27.97
C ILE A 115 9.07 2.41 27.09
N ILE A 116 10.17 2.96 27.61
CA ILE A 116 11.49 2.90 26.98
C ILE A 116 12.41 2.10 27.91
N THR A 117 13.10 1.12 27.36
CA THR A 117 13.98 0.20 28.11
C THR A 117 15.41 0.30 27.60
N LYS A 118 16.38 -0.26 28.37
CA LYS A 118 17.81 -0.30 27.98
C LYS A 118 18.05 -1.18 26.77
N GLU A 119 17.39 -2.35 26.74
CA GLU A 119 17.44 -3.32 25.64
C GLU A 119 16.02 -3.72 25.26
N THR A 120 15.80 -4.09 24.01
CA THR A 120 14.48 -4.55 23.55
C THR A 120 14.56 -5.61 22.45
N PRO A 121 13.72 -6.67 22.53
CA PRO A 121 13.51 -7.59 21.41
C PRO A 121 12.49 -7.06 20.39
N PHE A 122 11.80 -5.95 20.68
CA PHE A 122 10.78 -5.36 19.81
C PHE A 122 11.40 -4.53 18.69
N TYR A 123 11.08 -4.85 17.45
CA TYR A 123 11.46 -4.07 16.29
C TYR A 123 10.63 -2.78 16.24
N GLY A 124 11.28 -1.63 16.23
CA GLY A 124 10.59 -0.35 16.02
C GLY A 124 10.32 -0.09 14.54
N THR A 125 9.19 0.52 14.23
CA THR A 125 8.80 0.90 12.86
C THR A 125 9.93 1.65 12.15
N MET A 126 10.51 1.05 11.11
CA MET A 126 11.59 1.63 10.31
C MET A 126 11.67 0.95 8.93
N GLY A 127 12.16 1.68 7.90
CA GLY A 127 12.40 1.13 6.57
C GLY A 127 11.15 0.58 5.87
N GLY A 128 9.96 1.02 6.30
CA GLY A 128 8.67 0.54 5.78
C GLY A 128 8.15 -0.72 6.47
N GLN A 129 8.90 -1.34 7.39
CA GLN A 129 8.39 -2.43 8.23
C GLN A 129 7.66 -1.86 9.44
N GLU A 130 6.47 -2.39 9.72
CA GLU A 130 5.66 -2.13 10.91
C GLU A 130 6.38 -2.56 12.19
N GLY A 131 6.16 -1.84 13.28
CA GLY A 131 6.67 -2.17 14.60
C GLY A 131 6.02 -3.42 15.20
N ASP A 132 6.71 -4.06 16.13
CA ASP A 132 6.19 -5.23 16.81
C ASP A 132 5.14 -4.89 17.84
N PHE A 133 4.26 -5.86 18.07
CA PHE A 133 3.29 -5.92 19.15
C PHE A 133 3.73 -6.97 20.17
N GLY A 134 3.12 -6.94 21.36
CA GLY A 134 3.38 -7.94 22.37
C GLY A 134 3.07 -7.46 23.78
N GLN A 135 3.84 -7.95 24.77
CA GLN A 135 3.62 -7.65 26.17
C GLN A 135 4.91 -7.35 26.90
N ILE A 136 4.83 -6.47 27.89
CA ILE A 136 5.86 -6.23 28.89
C ILE A 136 5.25 -6.61 30.24
N THR A 137 5.92 -7.48 31.00
CA THR A 137 5.45 -7.97 32.30
C THR A 137 6.45 -7.67 33.39
N ALA A 138 5.97 -7.24 34.54
CA ALA A 138 6.80 -7.06 35.75
C ALA A 138 6.74 -8.31 36.65
N PRO A 139 7.69 -8.49 37.57
CA PRO A 139 7.76 -9.65 38.46
C PRO A 139 6.54 -9.80 39.39
N ASP A 140 5.86 -8.71 39.72
CA ASP A 140 4.63 -8.68 40.52
C ASP A 140 3.39 -9.15 39.77
N GLY A 141 3.51 -9.40 38.46
CA GLY A 141 2.42 -9.82 37.58
C GLY A 141 1.68 -8.64 36.94
N SER A 142 2.22 -7.43 36.96
CA SER A 142 1.74 -6.30 36.19
C SER A 142 1.98 -6.55 34.69
N VAL A 143 1.05 -6.09 33.85
CA VAL A 143 1.04 -6.34 32.40
C VAL A 143 0.80 -5.05 31.62
N PHE A 144 1.70 -4.76 30.70
CA PHE A 144 1.57 -3.70 29.70
C PHE A 144 1.42 -4.33 28.33
N GLU A 145 0.33 -4.01 27.63
CA GLU A 145 0.08 -4.46 26.25
C GLU A 145 0.71 -3.46 25.28
N VAL A 146 1.73 -3.91 24.53
CA VAL A 146 2.39 -3.11 23.49
C VAL A 146 1.57 -3.19 22.22
N LYS A 147 1.07 -2.04 21.75
CA LYS A 147 0.24 -1.90 20.55
C LYS A 147 0.99 -1.32 19.35
N ASP A 148 2.14 -0.72 19.60
CA ASP A 148 3.05 -0.23 18.56
C ASP A 148 4.46 -0.09 19.14
N THR A 149 5.46 -0.23 18.30
CA THR A 149 6.85 0.00 18.66
C THR A 149 7.46 0.99 17.66
N ILE A 150 7.96 2.11 18.17
CA ILE A 150 8.40 3.25 17.36
C ILE A 150 9.87 3.59 17.62
N HIS A 151 10.56 4.03 16.55
CA HIS A 151 11.87 4.65 16.67
C HIS A 151 11.73 6.12 17.07
N LEU A 152 12.45 6.51 18.12
CA LEU A 152 12.55 7.86 18.63
C LEU A 152 13.92 8.46 18.31
N GLN A 153 14.04 9.79 18.38
CA GLN A 153 15.32 10.47 18.17
C GLN A 153 16.36 10.03 19.21
N GLY A 154 17.63 9.99 18.80
CA GLY A 154 18.75 9.64 19.69
C GLY A 154 18.86 8.14 19.98
N GLY A 155 18.40 7.27 19.08
CA GLY A 155 18.59 5.82 19.19
C GLY A 155 17.74 5.17 20.29
N LYS A 156 16.58 5.74 20.59
CA LYS A 156 15.61 5.18 21.53
C LYS A 156 14.53 4.40 20.79
N ILE A 157 14.01 3.36 21.43
CA ILE A 157 12.84 2.61 20.96
C ILE A 157 11.76 2.72 22.04
N GLY A 158 10.58 3.23 21.62
CA GLY A 158 9.42 3.42 22.49
C GLY A 158 8.37 2.34 22.24
N HIS A 159 7.94 1.68 23.32
CA HIS A 159 6.85 0.69 23.30
C HIS A 159 5.57 1.41 23.70
N VAL A 160 4.72 1.72 22.71
CA VAL A 160 3.46 2.43 22.91
C VAL A 160 2.35 1.45 23.22
N GLY A 161 1.61 1.68 24.30
CA GLY A 161 0.57 0.74 24.70
C GLY A 161 -0.25 1.18 25.90
N VAL A 162 -0.75 0.20 26.64
CA VAL A 162 -1.64 0.43 27.80
C VAL A 162 -1.29 -0.53 28.93
N VAL A 163 -1.30 -0.03 30.16
CA VAL A 163 -1.25 -0.90 31.37
C VAL A 163 -2.60 -1.60 31.50
N VAL A 164 -2.62 -2.91 31.24
CA VAL A 164 -3.85 -3.72 31.38
C VAL A 164 -4.05 -4.28 32.77
N LYS A 165 -2.98 -4.26 33.57
CA LYS A 165 -3.02 -4.70 34.97
C LYS A 165 -1.81 -4.17 35.74
N GLY A 166 -2.03 -3.63 36.92
CA GLY A 166 -0.98 -3.27 37.89
C GLY A 166 -0.33 -1.92 37.60
N MET A 167 0.98 -1.82 37.81
CA MET A 167 1.74 -0.57 37.74
C MET A 167 3.16 -0.86 37.27
N PHE A 168 3.76 0.11 36.58
CA PHE A 168 5.16 0.09 36.15
C PHE A 168 5.88 1.34 36.64
N GLU A 169 7.11 1.20 37.13
CA GLU A 169 7.94 2.29 37.63
C GLU A 169 9.28 2.37 36.87
N VAL A 170 9.85 3.57 36.82
CA VAL A 170 11.20 3.76 36.26
C VAL A 170 12.23 2.98 37.10
N GLY A 171 13.16 2.30 36.40
CA GLY A 171 14.19 1.44 37.04
C GLY A 171 13.72 0.01 37.31
N GLU A 172 12.47 -0.31 37.07
CA GLU A 172 11.94 -1.65 37.28
C GLU A 172 12.48 -2.63 36.19
N LYS A 173 12.76 -3.87 36.64
CA LYS A 173 13.10 -4.98 35.74
C LYS A 173 11.84 -5.62 35.20
N VAL A 174 11.81 -5.81 33.91
CA VAL A 174 10.65 -6.34 33.22
C VAL A 174 11.04 -7.43 32.22
N THR A 175 10.12 -8.34 31.95
CA THR A 175 10.23 -9.32 30.88
C THR A 175 9.43 -8.80 29.66
N MET A 176 10.10 -8.69 28.53
CA MET A 176 9.56 -8.23 27.27
C MET A 176 9.32 -9.42 26.37
N SER A 177 8.12 -9.55 25.79
CA SER A 177 7.73 -10.67 24.94
C SER A 177 7.02 -10.17 23.68
N VAL A 178 7.69 -10.33 22.55
CA VAL A 178 7.14 -9.99 21.22
C VAL A 178 6.08 -11.01 20.84
N ASP A 179 5.00 -10.56 20.20
CA ASP A 179 4.02 -11.44 19.58
C ASP A 179 4.69 -12.21 18.41
N LYS A 180 4.91 -13.49 18.67
CA LYS A 180 5.63 -14.37 17.75
C LYS A 180 4.93 -14.49 16.41
N GLU A 181 3.60 -14.66 16.40
CA GLU A 181 2.84 -14.82 15.17
C GLU A 181 2.92 -13.55 14.31
N ASN A 182 2.73 -12.40 14.92
CA ASN A 182 2.84 -11.10 14.23
C ASN A 182 4.23 -10.91 13.61
N ARG A 183 5.30 -11.16 14.38
CA ARG A 183 6.70 -11.07 13.91
C ARG A 183 6.97 -12.03 12.75
N GLU A 184 6.52 -13.27 12.82
CA GLU A 184 6.72 -14.27 11.77
C GLU A 184 6.00 -13.85 10.47
N LEU A 185 4.74 -13.39 10.56
CA LEU A 185 3.98 -12.94 9.40
C LEU A 185 4.62 -11.71 8.75
N THR A 186 5.03 -10.73 9.56
CA THR A 186 5.73 -9.53 9.07
C THR A 186 7.06 -9.89 8.41
N SER A 187 7.85 -10.77 9.02
CA SER A 187 9.13 -11.24 8.46
C SER A 187 8.98 -11.99 7.13
N ARG A 188 7.90 -12.78 6.96
CA ARG A 188 7.56 -13.44 5.68
C ARG A 188 7.29 -12.40 4.59
N ASN A 189 6.45 -11.42 4.88
CA ASN A 189 6.13 -10.33 3.95
C ASN A 189 7.37 -9.50 3.62
N HIS A 190 8.26 -9.25 4.59
CA HIS A 190 9.49 -8.52 4.34
C HIS A 190 10.47 -9.30 3.46
N SER A 191 10.65 -10.59 3.73
CA SER A 191 11.50 -11.44 2.89
C SER A 191 10.93 -11.56 1.46
N ALA A 192 9.61 -11.68 1.31
CA ALA A 192 8.96 -11.68 0.01
C ALA A 192 9.15 -10.35 -0.76
N THR A 193 9.26 -9.23 -0.05
CA THR A 193 9.52 -7.91 -0.66
C THR A 193 10.88 -7.89 -1.38
N HIS A 194 11.91 -8.49 -0.80
CA HIS A 194 13.23 -8.60 -1.45
C HIS A 194 13.20 -9.51 -2.68
N LEU A 195 12.51 -10.64 -2.60
CA LEU A 195 12.31 -11.51 -3.77
C LEU A 195 11.54 -10.78 -4.88
N LEU A 196 10.48 -10.05 -4.52
CA LEU A 196 9.69 -9.24 -5.45
C LEU A 196 10.54 -8.16 -6.11
N HIS A 197 11.33 -7.40 -5.35
CA HIS A 197 12.21 -6.37 -5.91
C HIS A 197 13.17 -6.94 -6.95
N LYS A 198 13.82 -8.05 -6.63
CA LYS A 198 14.73 -8.72 -7.57
C LYS A 198 14.01 -9.27 -8.80
N ALA A 199 12.82 -9.86 -8.64
CA ALA A 199 12.00 -10.38 -9.73
C ALA A 199 11.55 -9.26 -10.67
N LEU A 200 11.10 -8.12 -10.13
CA LEU A 200 10.74 -6.94 -10.91
C LEU A 200 11.93 -6.43 -11.75
N ARG A 201 13.11 -6.32 -11.16
CA ARG A 201 14.32 -5.94 -11.90
C ARG A 201 14.70 -6.94 -13.00
N THR A 202 14.43 -8.21 -12.76
CA THR A 202 14.69 -9.29 -13.75
C THR A 202 13.73 -9.21 -14.94
N VAL A 203 12.46 -8.91 -14.70
CA VAL A 203 11.42 -8.90 -15.75
C VAL A 203 11.35 -7.54 -16.47
N LEU A 204 11.40 -6.44 -15.73
CA LEU A 204 11.16 -5.09 -16.26
C LEU A 204 12.48 -4.35 -16.59
N GLY A 205 13.59 -4.71 -15.95
CA GLY A 205 14.90 -4.12 -16.18
C GLY A 205 15.51 -3.42 -14.96
N SER A 206 16.79 -3.04 -15.10
CA SER A 206 17.61 -2.49 -14.02
C SER A 206 17.19 -1.09 -13.55
N HIS A 207 16.31 -0.39 -14.28
CA HIS A 207 15.76 0.91 -13.89
C HIS A 207 14.74 0.82 -12.75
N VAL A 208 14.28 -0.39 -12.41
CA VAL A 208 13.38 -0.59 -11.27
C VAL A 208 14.15 -0.35 -9.97
N GLU A 209 13.72 0.68 -9.23
CA GLU A 209 14.25 1.05 -7.92
C GLU A 209 13.10 1.21 -6.95
N GLN A 210 13.36 0.93 -5.67
CA GLN A 210 12.36 1.14 -4.62
C GLN A 210 12.10 2.64 -4.43
N ALA A 211 10.84 3.04 -4.58
CA ALA A 211 10.34 4.39 -4.28
C ALA A 211 9.65 4.46 -2.91
N GLY A 212 9.18 3.32 -2.41
CA GLY A 212 8.55 3.18 -1.10
C GLY A 212 8.26 1.73 -0.77
N SER A 213 8.06 1.44 0.51
CA SER A 213 7.70 0.11 1.01
C SER A 213 6.78 0.23 2.22
N LEU A 214 5.89 -0.73 2.39
CA LEU A 214 5.15 -0.97 3.63
C LEU A 214 5.00 -2.47 3.80
N VAL A 215 5.48 -2.95 4.94
CA VAL A 215 5.45 -4.37 5.30
C VAL A 215 4.71 -4.50 6.63
N THR A 216 3.57 -5.15 6.61
CA THR A 216 2.75 -5.45 7.78
C THR A 216 2.57 -6.96 7.91
N ARG A 217 1.95 -7.41 8.99
CA ARG A 217 1.59 -8.82 9.16
C ARG A 217 0.64 -9.34 8.06
N ASP A 218 -0.22 -8.48 7.54
CA ASP A 218 -1.30 -8.89 6.64
C ASP A 218 -0.89 -8.88 5.17
N ARG A 219 -0.01 -7.96 4.78
CA ARG A 219 0.41 -7.78 3.38
C ARG A 219 1.71 -7.00 3.26
N LEU A 220 2.29 -7.05 2.07
CA LEU A 220 3.32 -6.12 1.66
C LEU A 220 2.82 -5.16 0.58
N ARG A 221 3.39 -3.96 0.56
CA ARG A 221 3.22 -2.95 -0.48
C ARG A 221 4.60 -2.49 -0.94
N PHE A 222 4.81 -2.49 -2.24
CA PHE A 222 6.07 -2.08 -2.83
C PHE A 222 5.84 -1.05 -3.93
N ASP A 223 6.37 0.14 -3.74
CA ASP A 223 6.34 1.24 -4.71
C ASP A 223 7.68 1.28 -5.45
N PHE A 224 7.66 1.29 -6.78
CA PHE A 224 8.86 1.19 -7.59
C PHE A 224 8.80 2.08 -8.83
N THR A 225 9.98 2.45 -9.34
CA THR A 225 10.09 3.25 -10.56
C THR A 225 9.82 2.40 -11.79
N HIS A 226 8.78 2.76 -12.56
CA HIS A 226 8.47 2.18 -13.86
C HIS A 226 7.51 3.07 -14.64
N PHE A 227 7.64 3.09 -15.98
CA PHE A 227 7.01 4.09 -16.84
C PHE A 227 5.57 3.74 -17.24
N SER A 228 5.21 2.47 -17.27
CA SER A 228 3.91 1.98 -17.73
C SER A 228 3.26 1.00 -16.75
N ALA A 229 1.97 0.73 -16.92
CA ALA A 229 1.32 -0.38 -16.25
C ALA A 229 1.96 -1.70 -16.67
N MET A 230 2.13 -2.62 -15.72
CA MET A 230 2.59 -3.96 -16.04
C MET A 230 1.52 -4.73 -16.82
N THR A 231 1.96 -5.52 -17.79
CA THR A 231 1.06 -6.44 -18.49
C THR A 231 0.73 -7.65 -17.60
N PRO A 232 -0.40 -8.34 -17.86
CA PRO A 232 -0.72 -9.58 -17.15
C PRO A 232 0.41 -10.62 -17.22
N GLU A 233 1.08 -10.73 -18.36
CA GLU A 233 2.19 -11.65 -18.58
C GLU A 233 3.44 -11.28 -17.79
N GLU A 234 3.71 -9.98 -17.58
CA GLU A 234 4.81 -9.51 -16.74
C GLU A 234 4.51 -9.80 -15.26
N ILE A 235 3.27 -9.57 -14.82
CA ILE A 235 2.82 -9.89 -13.45
C ILE A 235 2.96 -11.40 -13.20
N GLU A 236 2.49 -12.24 -14.12
CA GLU A 236 2.60 -13.70 -14.01
C GLU A 236 4.06 -14.16 -13.93
N LYS A 237 4.95 -13.58 -14.75
CA LYS A 237 6.39 -13.89 -14.71
C LYS A 237 7.02 -13.51 -13.38
N VAL A 238 6.69 -12.32 -12.84
CA VAL A 238 7.20 -11.86 -11.53
C VAL A 238 6.71 -12.80 -10.43
N GLU A 239 5.41 -13.13 -10.39
CA GLU A 239 4.86 -14.07 -9.43
C GLU A 239 5.53 -15.44 -9.53
N LYS A 240 5.73 -15.94 -10.74
CA LYS A 240 6.40 -17.22 -10.97
C LYS A 240 7.81 -17.22 -10.42
N ILE A 241 8.63 -16.20 -10.72
CA ILE A 241 10.00 -16.10 -10.22
C ILE A 241 10.01 -16.10 -8.69
N VAL A 242 9.16 -15.28 -8.04
CA VAL A 242 9.11 -15.22 -6.57
C VAL A 242 8.73 -16.57 -5.98
N ASN A 243 7.72 -17.25 -6.53
CA ASN A 243 7.30 -18.57 -6.05
C ASN A 243 8.33 -19.68 -6.35
N ASP A 244 9.07 -19.59 -7.45
CA ASP A 244 10.17 -20.52 -7.76
C ASP A 244 11.28 -20.40 -6.69
N GLU A 245 11.65 -19.17 -6.29
CA GLU A 245 12.66 -18.93 -5.25
C GLU A 245 12.16 -19.31 -3.83
N ILE A 246 10.85 -19.22 -3.57
CA ILE A 246 10.23 -19.77 -2.36
C ILE A 246 10.36 -21.29 -2.36
N ALA A 247 10.02 -21.95 -3.46
CA ALA A 247 10.09 -23.40 -3.61
C ALA A 247 11.53 -23.94 -3.58
N ALA A 248 12.50 -23.13 -4.02
CA ALA A 248 13.92 -23.47 -3.96
C ALA A 248 14.46 -23.55 -2.53
N SER A 249 13.70 -23.05 -1.54
CA SER A 249 14.07 -23.15 -0.11
C SER A 249 15.46 -22.55 0.18
N LEU A 250 15.68 -21.34 -0.29
CA LEU A 250 16.97 -20.67 -0.14
C LEU A 250 17.21 -20.23 1.32
N PRO A 251 18.44 -20.42 1.85
CA PRO A 251 18.80 -19.86 3.16
C PRO A 251 18.80 -18.33 3.09
N VAL A 252 18.27 -17.70 4.12
CA VAL A 252 18.32 -16.25 4.32
C VAL A 252 19.39 -15.97 5.37
N VAL A 253 20.51 -15.45 4.90
CA VAL A 253 21.69 -15.19 5.74
C VAL A 253 21.87 -13.69 5.91
N THR A 254 22.22 -13.30 7.13
CA THR A 254 22.48 -11.89 7.45
C THR A 254 23.88 -11.72 7.99
N ASP A 255 24.62 -10.80 7.36
CA ASP A 255 25.98 -10.43 7.76
C ASP A 255 26.02 -8.94 8.11
N VAL A 256 26.75 -8.60 9.18
CA VAL A 256 27.05 -7.21 9.57
C VAL A 256 28.49 -6.90 9.16
N MET A 257 28.65 -5.91 8.30
CA MET A 257 29.95 -5.53 7.76
C MET A 257 30.07 -4.01 7.54
N SER A 258 31.24 -3.52 7.15
CA SER A 258 31.41 -2.12 6.76
C SER A 258 30.65 -1.83 5.45
N LEU A 259 30.24 -0.57 5.25
CA LEU A 259 29.58 -0.16 4.00
C LEU A 259 30.43 -0.43 2.75
N ASP A 260 31.77 -0.29 2.88
CA ASP A 260 32.70 -0.54 1.77
C ASP A 260 32.82 -2.03 1.43
N GLU A 261 32.76 -2.90 2.40
CA GLU A 261 32.69 -4.35 2.21
C GLU A 261 31.36 -4.74 1.56
N ALA A 262 30.25 -4.21 2.05
CA ALA A 262 28.92 -4.46 1.50
C ALA A 262 28.81 -4.08 0.02
N LYS A 263 29.37 -2.94 -0.38
CA LYS A 263 29.46 -2.54 -1.81
C LYS A 263 30.19 -3.55 -2.69
N LYS A 264 31.23 -4.22 -2.14
CA LYS A 264 31.99 -5.23 -2.88
C LYS A 264 31.21 -6.53 -3.09
N THR A 265 30.22 -6.83 -2.24
CA THR A 265 29.33 -8.00 -2.41
C THR A 265 28.32 -7.81 -3.54
N GLY A 266 28.19 -6.60 -4.10
CA GLY A 266 27.15 -6.25 -5.06
C GLY A 266 25.79 -6.02 -4.41
N ALA A 267 25.76 -5.84 -3.07
CA ALA A 267 24.53 -5.55 -2.34
C ALA A 267 23.87 -4.27 -2.82
N MET A 268 22.58 -4.34 -3.11
CA MET A 268 21.80 -3.16 -3.46
C MET A 268 21.56 -2.31 -2.21
N ALA A 269 21.92 -1.02 -2.32
CA ALA A 269 21.63 -0.02 -1.31
C ALA A 269 20.43 0.81 -1.77
N LEU A 270 19.51 1.13 -0.87
CA LEU A 270 18.40 2.01 -1.18
C LEU A 270 18.88 3.45 -1.32
N PHE A 271 18.46 4.13 -2.37
CA PHE A 271 18.80 5.53 -2.59
C PHE A 271 18.16 6.44 -1.52
N GLY A 272 18.99 7.30 -0.90
CA GLY A 272 18.54 8.31 0.06
C GLY A 272 18.58 7.91 1.52
N GLU A 273 18.91 6.67 1.87
CA GLU A 273 19.17 6.27 3.25
C GLU A 273 20.59 6.66 3.69
N LYS A 274 20.70 7.19 4.93
CA LYS A 274 21.98 7.46 5.57
C LYS A 274 22.43 6.21 6.28
N TYR A 275 23.33 5.47 5.68
CA TYR A 275 23.93 4.29 6.29
C TYR A 275 25.05 4.71 7.27
N GLY A 276 25.09 4.02 8.43
CA GLY A 276 26.20 4.14 9.38
C GLY A 276 27.48 3.46 8.86
N GLU A 277 28.52 3.43 9.70
CA GLU A 277 29.79 2.76 9.38
C GLU A 277 29.61 1.24 9.20
N LYS A 278 28.66 0.64 9.93
CA LYS A 278 28.26 -0.77 9.82
C LYS A 278 26.88 -0.89 9.24
N VAL A 279 26.72 -1.81 8.30
CA VAL A 279 25.47 -2.11 7.62
C VAL A 279 25.14 -3.59 7.71
N ARG A 280 23.86 -3.90 7.70
CA ARG A 280 23.35 -5.26 7.69
C ARG A 280 23.04 -5.65 6.24
N VAL A 281 23.66 -6.73 5.74
CA VAL A 281 23.47 -7.30 4.41
C VAL A 281 22.63 -8.55 4.55
N VAL A 282 21.48 -8.58 3.88
CA VAL A 282 20.58 -9.74 3.81
C VAL A 282 20.77 -10.43 2.46
N LYS A 283 21.11 -11.72 2.51
CA LYS A 283 21.36 -12.54 1.33
C LYS A 283 20.37 -13.71 1.31
N MET A 284 19.66 -13.88 0.20
CA MET A 284 18.74 -15.00 -0.07
C MET A 284 19.31 -15.88 -1.17
N GLY A 285 20.07 -16.91 -0.78
CA GLY A 285 20.87 -17.70 -1.71
C GLY A 285 21.76 -16.81 -2.58
N ASP A 286 21.81 -17.10 -3.87
CA ASP A 286 22.48 -16.26 -4.88
C ASP A 286 21.50 -15.34 -5.65
N PHE A 287 20.21 -15.36 -5.26
CA PHE A 287 19.18 -14.63 -5.98
C PHE A 287 19.10 -13.14 -5.59
N SER A 288 19.06 -12.82 -4.29
CA SER A 288 18.99 -11.44 -3.80
C SER A 288 20.06 -11.14 -2.74
N THR A 289 20.67 -9.96 -2.83
CA THR A 289 21.59 -9.44 -1.81
C THR A 289 21.33 -7.94 -1.65
N GLU A 290 20.83 -7.52 -0.47
CA GLU A 290 20.39 -6.15 -0.24
C GLU A 290 20.80 -5.66 1.15
N LEU A 291 20.99 -4.34 1.30
CA LEU A 291 21.14 -3.70 2.61
C LEU A 291 19.76 -3.60 3.26
N CYS A 292 19.57 -4.24 4.40
CA CYS A 292 18.31 -4.22 5.11
C CYS A 292 18.45 -4.38 6.63
N GLY A 293 17.84 -3.44 7.37
CA GLY A 293 17.77 -3.49 8.84
C GLY A 293 16.53 -4.20 9.39
N GLY A 294 15.63 -4.70 8.55
CA GLY A 294 14.39 -5.33 8.97
C GLY A 294 14.54 -6.78 9.45
N THR A 295 13.42 -7.36 9.87
CA THR A 295 13.36 -8.77 10.29
C THR A 295 12.97 -9.67 9.12
N HIS A 296 13.57 -10.84 9.04
CA HIS A 296 13.40 -11.79 7.93
C HIS A 296 13.16 -13.21 8.43
N THR A 297 12.65 -14.06 7.56
CA THR A 297 12.63 -15.52 7.77
C THR A 297 14.02 -16.10 7.59
N ASP A 298 14.30 -17.24 8.20
CA ASP A 298 15.59 -17.94 8.06
C ASP A 298 15.73 -18.66 6.71
N ASN A 299 14.60 -18.90 6.04
CA ASN A 299 14.54 -19.62 4.77
C ASN A 299 13.36 -19.12 3.93
N THR A 300 13.54 -19.03 2.60
CA THR A 300 12.49 -18.55 1.70
C THR A 300 11.26 -19.46 1.67
N ALA A 301 11.40 -20.78 1.93
CA ALA A 301 10.27 -21.69 2.04
C ALA A 301 9.27 -21.30 3.16
N SER A 302 9.73 -20.60 4.21
CA SER A 302 8.86 -20.09 5.29
C SER A 302 7.85 -19.04 4.80
N ILE A 303 8.06 -18.43 3.62
CA ILE A 303 7.10 -17.51 2.99
C ILE A 303 5.86 -18.30 2.51
N ALA A 304 6.01 -19.57 2.17
CA ALA A 304 5.04 -20.55 1.73
C ALA A 304 4.43 -20.30 0.35
N ALA A 305 3.84 -19.15 0.11
CA ALA A 305 3.26 -18.75 -1.18
C ALA A 305 3.29 -17.22 -1.32
N PHE A 306 3.24 -16.74 -2.58
CA PHE A 306 3.23 -15.31 -2.91
C PHE A 306 2.19 -15.03 -4.00
N LYS A 307 1.39 -13.97 -3.83
CA LYS A 307 0.40 -13.52 -4.82
C LYS A 307 0.32 -12.00 -4.88
N ILE A 308 0.48 -11.45 -6.08
CA ILE A 308 0.19 -10.03 -6.36
C ILE A 308 -1.33 -9.87 -6.44
N ILE A 309 -1.90 -8.97 -5.63
CA ILE A 309 -3.35 -8.70 -5.60
C ILE A 309 -3.72 -7.42 -6.34
N SER A 310 -2.78 -6.49 -6.49
CA SER A 310 -2.99 -5.26 -7.26
C SER A 310 -1.68 -4.72 -7.82
N GLU A 311 -1.77 -4.05 -8.97
CA GLU A 311 -0.73 -3.23 -9.58
C GLU A 311 -1.36 -1.93 -10.07
N THR A 312 -0.89 -0.78 -9.57
CA THR A 312 -1.51 0.54 -9.84
C THR A 312 -0.45 1.63 -9.96
N GLY A 313 -0.80 2.74 -10.65
CA GLY A 313 0.02 3.95 -10.65
C GLY A 313 -0.26 4.82 -9.42
N VAL A 314 0.79 5.36 -8.79
CA VAL A 314 0.66 6.26 -7.63
C VAL A 314 1.22 7.65 -7.87
N ALA A 315 2.16 7.77 -8.81
CA ALA A 315 2.73 9.03 -9.26
C ALA A 315 3.31 8.84 -10.68
N ALA A 316 3.70 9.94 -11.33
CA ALA A 316 4.38 9.86 -12.61
C ALA A 316 5.67 9.03 -12.48
N GLY A 317 5.76 7.96 -13.26
CA GLY A 317 6.90 7.05 -13.25
C GLY A 317 7.04 6.17 -12.00
N VAL A 318 6.00 6.09 -11.15
CA VAL A 318 5.99 5.24 -9.95
C VAL A 318 4.78 4.32 -9.96
N ARG A 319 5.04 3.02 -9.87
CA ARG A 319 4.04 1.96 -9.78
C ARG A 319 4.01 1.38 -8.38
N ARG A 320 2.87 0.84 -7.99
CA ARG A 320 2.63 0.19 -6.70
C ARG A 320 2.13 -1.22 -6.90
N ILE A 321 2.77 -2.16 -6.23
CA ILE A 321 2.29 -3.53 -6.07
C ILE A 321 1.84 -3.73 -4.61
N GLU A 322 0.70 -4.39 -4.45
CA GLU A 322 0.31 -5.00 -3.19
C GLU A 322 0.28 -6.52 -3.36
N ALA A 323 0.83 -7.24 -2.38
CA ALA A 323 0.93 -8.69 -2.44
C ALA A 323 0.70 -9.34 -1.08
N LEU A 324 0.34 -10.62 -1.10
CA LEU A 324 0.08 -11.48 0.03
C LEU A 324 1.09 -12.63 0.08
N THR A 325 1.32 -13.16 1.28
CA THR A 325 2.12 -14.37 1.49
C THR A 325 1.37 -15.42 2.32
N GLY A 326 1.84 -16.66 2.25
CA GLY A 326 1.38 -17.74 3.12
C GLY A 326 -0.13 -17.94 3.13
N ASN A 327 -0.70 -18.00 4.32
CA ASN A 327 -2.14 -18.20 4.51
C ASN A 327 -3.00 -17.09 3.88
N GLY A 328 -2.48 -15.85 3.80
CA GLY A 328 -3.18 -14.75 3.13
C GLY A 328 -3.50 -15.05 1.66
N VAL A 329 -2.60 -15.79 0.97
CA VAL A 329 -2.83 -16.25 -0.41
C VAL A 329 -3.96 -17.27 -0.47
N ILE A 330 -3.99 -18.21 0.50
CA ILE A 330 -5.04 -19.24 0.57
C ILE A 330 -6.41 -18.60 0.83
N GLU A 331 -6.47 -17.67 1.77
CA GLU A 331 -7.70 -16.93 2.07
C GLU A 331 -8.18 -16.08 0.89
N TYR A 332 -7.24 -15.48 0.15
CA TYR A 332 -7.56 -14.76 -1.08
C TYR A 332 -8.24 -15.67 -2.10
N TYR A 333 -7.65 -16.83 -2.41
CA TYR A 333 -8.24 -17.76 -3.37
C TYR A 333 -9.57 -18.35 -2.88
N LYS A 334 -9.71 -18.62 -1.59
CA LYS A 334 -10.97 -19.07 -1.00
C LYS A 334 -12.10 -18.04 -1.23
N LYS A 335 -11.82 -16.75 -1.02
CA LYS A 335 -12.79 -15.69 -1.30
C LYS A 335 -13.15 -15.60 -2.79
N GLN A 336 -12.17 -15.80 -3.69
CA GLN A 336 -12.44 -15.84 -5.13
C GLN A 336 -13.32 -17.05 -5.50
N GLU A 337 -13.07 -18.22 -4.91
CA GLU A 337 -13.87 -19.42 -5.10
C GLU A 337 -15.31 -19.23 -4.59
N GLU A 338 -15.49 -18.66 -3.40
CA GLU A 338 -16.79 -18.32 -2.85
C GLU A 338 -17.58 -17.40 -3.79
N LEU A 339 -16.96 -16.32 -4.30
CA LEU A 339 -17.56 -15.40 -5.26
C LEU A 339 -17.97 -16.10 -6.57
N LEU A 340 -17.12 -17.01 -7.06
CA LEU A 340 -17.40 -17.81 -8.25
C LEU A 340 -18.62 -18.72 -8.04
N HIS A 341 -18.74 -19.36 -6.88
CA HIS A 341 -19.88 -20.18 -6.52
C HIS A 341 -21.18 -19.35 -6.35
N GLU A 342 -21.09 -18.15 -5.77
CA GLU A 342 -22.22 -17.24 -5.69
C GLU A 342 -22.71 -16.80 -7.07
N ALA A 343 -21.79 -16.46 -7.98
CA ALA A 343 -22.12 -16.12 -9.36
C ALA A 343 -22.78 -17.29 -10.10
N ALA A 344 -22.26 -18.51 -9.94
CA ALA A 344 -22.86 -19.73 -10.51
C ALA A 344 -24.28 -19.94 -9.98
N LYS A 345 -24.48 -19.79 -8.66
CA LYS A 345 -25.80 -19.92 -8.02
C LYS A 345 -26.80 -18.89 -8.57
N ALA A 346 -26.39 -17.64 -8.73
CA ALA A 346 -27.22 -16.56 -9.30
C ALA A 346 -27.68 -16.89 -10.74
N LEU A 347 -26.80 -17.51 -11.52
CA LEU A 347 -27.07 -17.96 -12.89
C LEU A 347 -27.76 -19.32 -12.97
N LYS A 348 -28.00 -20.00 -11.86
CA LYS A 348 -28.49 -21.39 -11.80
C LYS A 348 -27.64 -22.33 -12.68
N ALA A 349 -26.36 -22.22 -12.59
CA ALA A 349 -25.34 -22.96 -13.36
C ALA A 349 -24.27 -23.54 -12.43
N ASN A 350 -23.43 -24.44 -12.95
CA ASN A 350 -22.19 -24.84 -12.27
C ASN A 350 -21.09 -23.80 -12.54
N PRO A 351 -20.08 -23.67 -11.68
CA PRO A 351 -18.96 -22.74 -11.88
C PRO A 351 -18.31 -22.84 -13.27
N ALA A 352 -18.13 -24.04 -13.79
CA ALA A 352 -17.56 -24.28 -15.12
C ALA A 352 -18.42 -23.76 -16.29
N GLU A 353 -19.72 -23.60 -16.08
CA GLU A 353 -20.71 -23.23 -17.09
C GLU A 353 -21.05 -21.74 -17.08
N ILE A 354 -20.47 -20.94 -16.15
CA ILE A 354 -20.81 -19.52 -15.97
C ILE A 354 -20.65 -18.72 -17.26
N VAL A 355 -19.51 -18.89 -17.95
CA VAL A 355 -19.18 -18.13 -19.16
C VAL A 355 -20.17 -18.44 -20.29
N GLU A 356 -20.50 -19.72 -20.48
CA GLU A 356 -21.47 -20.18 -21.48
C GLU A 356 -22.87 -19.61 -21.15
N LYS A 357 -23.28 -19.68 -19.89
CA LYS A 357 -24.56 -19.19 -19.42
C LYS A 357 -24.72 -17.68 -19.59
N ILE A 358 -23.64 -16.93 -19.33
CA ILE A 358 -23.60 -15.48 -19.58
C ILE A 358 -23.75 -15.18 -21.08
N GLY A 359 -23.03 -15.92 -21.92
CA GLY A 359 -23.12 -15.78 -23.39
C GLY A 359 -24.54 -16.03 -23.90
N HIS A 360 -25.22 -17.06 -23.39
CA HIS A 360 -26.61 -17.37 -23.72
C HIS A 360 -27.56 -16.23 -23.31
N LEU A 361 -27.45 -15.76 -22.05
CA LEU A 361 -28.27 -14.64 -21.54
C LEU A 361 -28.06 -13.36 -22.34
N GLN A 362 -26.82 -13.05 -22.73
CA GLN A 362 -26.54 -11.88 -23.59
C GLN A 362 -27.18 -12.03 -24.96
N GLY A 363 -27.20 -13.24 -25.52
CA GLY A 363 -27.90 -13.54 -26.78
C GLY A 363 -29.42 -13.35 -26.67
N GLU A 364 -30.03 -13.86 -25.59
CA GLU A 364 -31.46 -13.68 -25.30
C GLU A 364 -31.82 -12.19 -25.13
N VAL A 365 -31.06 -11.45 -24.36
CA VAL A 365 -31.29 -9.99 -24.18
C VAL A 365 -31.23 -9.25 -25.50
N LYS A 366 -30.27 -9.56 -26.36
CA LYS A 366 -30.15 -8.96 -27.71
C LYS A 366 -31.35 -9.31 -28.59
N ALA A 367 -31.79 -10.57 -28.58
CA ALA A 367 -32.96 -11.01 -29.34
C ALA A 367 -34.25 -10.31 -28.90
N LEU A 368 -34.48 -10.29 -27.58
CA LEU A 368 -35.65 -9.61 -26.99
C LEU A 368 -35.65 -8.10 -27.24
N SER A 369 -34.49 -7.45 -27.20
CA SER A 369 -34.37 -6.03 -27.54
C SER A 369 -34.74 -5.76 -28.99
N SER A 370 -34.28 -6.58 -29.93
CA SER A 370 -34.60 -6.47 -31.35
C SER A 370 -36.10 -6.73 -31.60
N GLU A 371 -36.67 -7.73 -30.95
CA GLU A 371 -38.10 -8.02 -31.03
C GLU A 371 -38.94 -6.86 -30.49
N ASN A 372 -38.53 -6.28 -29.35
CA ASN A 372 -39.22 -5.12 -28.75
C ASN A 372 -39.21 -3.91 -29.73
N GLU A 373 -38.07 -3.61 -30.36
CA GLU A 373 -37.97 -2.55 -31.36
C GLU A 373 -38.87 -2.83 -32.58
N SER A 374 -38.89 -4.07 -33.04
CA SER A 374 -39.76 -4.50 -34.14
C SER A 374 -41.26 -4.33 -33.78
N LEU A 375 -41.64 -4.74 -32.57
CA LEU A 375 -43.02 -4.60 -32.06
C LEU A 375 -43.42 -3.12 -31.91
N LYS A 376 -42.53 -2.29 -31.35
CA LYS A 376 -42.75 -0.84 -31.28
C LYS A 376 -42.93 -0.21 -32.67
N SER A 377 -42.13 -0.60 -33.65
CA SER A 377 -42.24 -0.13 -35.02
C SER A 377 -43.57 -0.54 -35.67
N LYS A 378 -44.01 -1.80 -35.44
CA LYS A 378 -45.31 -2.27 -35.93
C LYS A 378 -46.49 -1.55 -35.28
N LEU A 379 -46.42 -1.29 -33.98
CA LEU A 379 -47.41 -0.50 -33.27
C LEU A 379 -47.50 0.93 -33.81
N ALA A 380 -46.34 1.57 -34.03
CA ALA A 380 -46.29 2.92 -34.61
C ALA A 380 -46.85 2.95 -36.04
N GLN A 381 -46.54 1.94 -36.85
CA GLN A 381 -47.12 1.81 -38.22
C GLN A 381 -48.62 1.57 -38.17
N GLY A 382 -49.12 0.72 -37.25
CA GLY A 382 -50.58 0.51 -37.07
C GLY A 382 -51.30 1.79 -36.66
N ALA A 383 -50.72 2.53 -35.70
CA ALA A 383 -51.27 3.83 -35.28
C ALA A 383 -51.28 4.86 -36.42
N LEU A 384 -50.23 4.87 -37.29
CA LEU A 384 -50.18 5.71 -38.48
C LEU A 384 -51.22 5.30 -39.52
N GLY A 385 -51.46 3.99 -39.71
CA GLY A 385 -52.52 3.46 -40.60
C GLY A 385 -53.89 3.94 -40.16
N ASP A 386 -54.26 3.78 -38.90
CA ASP A 386 -55.50 4.27 -38.32
C ASP A 386 -55.69 5.79 -38.44
N VAL A 387 -54.58 6.54 -38.43
CA VAL A 387 -54.61 8.00 -38.64
C VAL A 387 -54.79 8.36 -40.08
N MET A 388 -54.20 7.59 -41.02
CA MET A 388 -54.40 7.82 -42.48
C MET A 388 -55.81 7.49 -42.95
N ASP A 389 -56.50 6.56 -42.32
CA ASP A 389 -57.90 6.26 -42.57
C ASP A 389 -58.87 7.40 -42.16
N LYS A 390 -58.40 8.34 -41.37
CA LYS A 390 -59.14 9.56 -40.95
C LYS A 390 -58.93 10.76 -41.91
N VAL A 391 -58.26 10.57 -43.04
CA VAL A 391 -58.11 11.62 -44.06
C VAL A 391 -59.46 11.93 -44.71
N VAL A 392 -59.90 13.17 -44.63
CA VAL A 392 -61.14 13.66 -45.25
C VAL A 392 -60.80 14.62 -46.41
N GLU A 393 -61.42 14.43 -47.53
CA GLU A 393 -61.25 15.34 -48.64
C GLU A 393 -62.29 16.48 -48.56
N VAL A 394 -61.78 17.71 -48.44
CA VAL A 394 -62.62 18.92 -48.40
C VAL A 394 -62.24 19.86 -49.58
N LYS A 395 -63.10 20.06 -50.50
CA LYS A 395 -62.91 20.92 -51.71
C LYS A 395 -61.64 20.58 -52.50
N GLY A 396 -61.37 19.28 -52.70
CA GLY A 396 -60.23 18.83 -53.51
C GLY A 396 -58.86 18.80 -52.75
N VAL A 397 -58.86 19.10 -51.44
CA VAL A 397 -57.67 19.07 -50.57
C VAL A 397 -57.84 17.97 -49.55
N LYS A 398 -56.86 17.08 -49.40
CA LYS A 398 -56.82 16.05 -48.36
C LYS A 398 -56.41 16.66 -47.05
N LEU A 399 -57.31 16.64 -46.09
CA LEU A 399 -57.09 17.15 -44.74
C LEU A 399 -56.99 15.96 -43.76
N LEU A 400 -55.92 15.94 -42.96
CA LEU A 400 -55.74 15.05 -41.85
C LEU A 400 -55.77 15.85 -40.55
N ALA A 401 -56.76 15.62 -39.71
CA ALA A 401 -56.83 16.16 -38.35
C ALA A 401 -56.92 14.99 -37.36
N ALA A 402 -55.83 14.70 -36.69
CA ALA A 402 -55.78 13.65 -35.69
C ALA A 402 -55.05 14.14 -34.41
N LYS A 403 -55.54 13.75 -33.24
CA LYS A 403 -54.86 13.95 -31.96
C LYS A 403 -53.87 12.81 -31.83
N VAL A 404 -52.60 13.15 -31.68
CA VAL A 404 -51.53 12.18 -31.34
C VAL A 404 -51.25 12.34 -29.85
N ASP A 405 -51.51 11.27 -29.06
CA ASP A 405 -51.11 11.21 -27.68
C ASP A 405 -49.61 10.83 -27.66
N GLY A 406 -48.74 11.74 -27.10
CA GLY A 406 -47.31 11.59 -26.99
C GLY A 406 -46.89 10.80 -25.76
#